data_cf29969bf265bc639e82e6992b41738a
#
_entry.id   cf29969bf265bc639e82e6992b41738a
#
_cell.length_a   1.000
_cell.length_b   1.000
_cell.length_c   1.000
_cell.angle_alpha   90.00
_cell.angle_beta   90.00
_cell.angle_gamma   90.00
#
_symmetry.space_group_name_H-M   'P 1'
#
loop_
_entity.id
_entity.type
_entity.pdbx_description
1 polymer ?
#
loop_
_entity_poly.entity_id
_entity_poly.type
_entity_poly.pdbx_seq_one_letter_code
_entity_poly.pdbx_strand_id
1 'polypeptide(L)'
;ALSWVSRLVLMAYAVGGFYLGLYWAIGGQPNVSDGSEGYLWERIGVPFFLIWASDSFAYVGGRWLGKTPLAPQISPKKTWEGAAFGAAGTALTALVFGHYWPQWSGSWPSWVLGLMVAVAAPVGDLLESYAKRKAGIKDSGVFLPGHGGWFDRLDSYLLVGWVLGCLGWLQQ
;
A
#
# COMPACT_ATOMS: atom_id res chain seq x y z
N ALA A 1 7.60 -25.79 -2.46
CA ALA A 1 7.85 -25.10 -1.18
C ALA A 1 8.83 -23.96 -1.39
N LEU A 2 8.62 -22.82 -0.71
CA LEU A 2 9.57 -21.71 -0.71
C LEU A 2 10.87 -22.15 -0.05
N SER A 3 12.02 -21.79 -0.66
CA SER A 3 13.32 -21.99 -0.05
C SER A 3 13.43 -21.20 1.27
N TRP A 4 14.34 -21.57 2.16
CA TRP A 4 14.57 -20.81 3.40
C TRP A 4 14.98 -19.35 3.11
N VAL A 5 15.75 -19.12 2.03
CA VAL A 5 16.12 -17.78 1.56
C VAL A 5 14.89 -16.97 1.19
N SER A 6 13.93 -17.54 0.45
CA SER A 6 12.70 -16.84 0.09
C SER A 6 11.86 -16.47 1.31
N ARG A 7 11.85 -17.31 2.36
CA ARG A 7 11.15 -16.99 3.62
C ARG A 7 11.81 -15.82 4.34
N LEU A 8 13.15 -15.79 4.41
CA LEU A 8 13.89 -14.69 5.02
C LEU A 8 13.66 -13.37 4.26
N VAL A 9 13.65 -13.40 2.93
CA VAL A 9 13.37 -12.23 2.09
C VAL A 9 11.96 -11.69 2.36
N LEU A 10 10.96 -12.56 2.44
CA LEU A 10 9.58 -12.15 2.75
C LEU A 10 9.44 -11.58 4.17
N MET A 11 10.13 -12.18 5.16
CA MET A 11 10.18 -11.63 6.52
C MET A 11 10.82 -10.24 6.54
N ALA A 12 11.98 -10.06 5.88
CA ALA A 12 12.65 -8.78 5.81
C ALA A 12 11.78 -7.72 5.11
N TYR A 13 11.06 -8.09 4.06
CA TYR A 13 10.10 -7.24 3.38
C TYR A 13 8.97 -6.81 4.32
N ALA A 14 8.36 -7.75 5.05
CA ALA A 14 7.24 -7.46 5.95
C ALA A 14 7.68 -6.56 7.12
N VAL A 15 8.79 -6.92 7.79
CA VAL A 15 9.32 -6.15 8.93
C VAL A 15 9.78 -4.77 8.48
N GLY A 16 10.50 -4.69 7.36
CA GLY A 16 10.98 -3.42 6.81
C GLY A 16 9.84 -2.50 6.39
N GLY A 17 8.82 -3.00 5.70
CA GLY A 17 7.65 -2.22 5.29
C GLY A 17 6.87 -1.68 6.49
N PHE A 18 6.67 -2.50 7.50
CA PHE A 18 6.02 -2.08 8.75
C PHE A 18 6.85 -1.00 9.48
N TYR A 19 8.17 -1.24 9.66
CA TYR A 19 9.05 -0.30 10.33
C TYR A 19 9.11 1.05 9.61
N LEU A 20 9.31 1.05 8.29
CA LEU A 20 9.38 2.28 7.50
C LEU A 20 8.04 3.01 7.43
N GLY A 21 6.92 2.28 7.38
CA GLY A 21 5.60 2.88 7.48
C GLY A 21 5.37 3.56 8.83
N LEU A 22 5.82 2.93 9.93
CA LEU A 22 5.80 3.55 11.25
C LEU A 22 6.74 4.76 11.33
N TYR A 23 7.94 4.65 10.74
CA TYR A 23 8.89 5.76 10.66
C TYR A 23 8.30 6.98 9.92
N TRP A 24 7.59 6.76 8.80
CA TRP A 24 6.84 7.81 8.13
C TRP A 24 5.79 8.42 9.06
N ALA A 25 5.03 7.60 9.76
CA ALA A 25 3.94 8.04 10.63
C ALA A 25 4.43 8.97 11.75
N ILE A 26 5.58 8.66 12.37
CA ILE A 26 6.17 9.51 13.41
C ILE A 26 7.00 10.70 12.85
N GLY A 27 6.97 10.92 11.52
CA GLY A 27 7.68 12.03 10.89
C GLY A 27 9.20 11.90 10.90
N GLY A 28 9.71 10.67 11.08
CA GLY A 28 11.15 10.39 11.15
C GLY A 28 11.83 10.88 12.41
N GLN A 29 11.10 11.44 13.38
CA GLN A 29 11.65 11.93 14.65
C GLN A 29 11.35 10.93 15.78
N PRO A 30 12.37 10.42 16.50
CA PRO A 30 12.16 9.51 17.62
C PRO A 30 11.59 10.20 18.88
N ASN A 31 11.63 11.53 18.95
CA ASN A 31 11.17 12.32 20.09
C ASN A 31 9.91 13.11 19.74
N VAL A 32 8.75 12.51 19.95
CA VAL A 32 7.42 13.10 19.73
C VAL A 32 7.02 13.89 21.00
N SER A 33 7.82 14.85 21.43
CA SER A 33 7.52 15.63 22.64
C SER A 33 6.96 17.04 22.40
N ASP A 34 6.72 17.41 21.15
CA ASP A 34 6.43 18.80 20.76
C ASP A 34 4.97 19.09 20.33
N GLY A 35 4.02 18.21 20.71
CA GLY A 35 2.60 18.39 20.32
C GLY A 35 2.27 17.86 18.93
N SER A 36 3.20 17.17 18.27
CA SER A 36 2.99 16.55 16.95
C SER A 36 2.10 15.29 16.98
N GLU A 37 1.59 14.91 18.16
CA GLU A 37 0.69 13.74 18.30
C GLU A 37 -0.56 13.85 17.43
N GLY A 38 -1.05 15.06 17.14
CA GLY A 38 -2.18 15.29 16.26
C GLY A 38 -1.93 14.82 14.82
N TYR A 39 -0.71 14.92 14.34
CA TYR A 39 -0.35 14.55 12.96
C TYR A 39 -0.15 13.06 12.74
N LEU A 40 0.00 12.29 13.80
CA LEU A 40 0.17 10.84 13.74
C LEU A 40 -1.04 10.17 13.07
N TRP A 41 -2.24 10.56 13.44
CA TRP A 41 -3.48 10.02 12.88
C TRP A 41 -3.64 10.33 11.40
N GLU A 42 -3.24 11.53 10.98
CA GLU A 42 -3.27 11.93 9.57
C GLU A 42 -2.26 11.13 8.76
N ARG A 43 -1.04 10.96 9.26
CA ARG A 43 0.03 10.21 8.58
C ARG A 43 -0.21 8.71 8.52
N ILE A 44 -0.95 8.14 9.44
CA ILE A 44 -1.38 6.73 9.39
C ILE A 44 -2.68 6.61 8.59
N GLY A 45 -3.68 7.40 8.91
CA GLY A 45 -5.04 7.27 8.39
C GLY A 45 -5.14 7.60 6.91
N VAL A 46 -4.50 8.68 6.45
CA VAL A 46 -4.60 9.09 5.04
C VAL A 46 -4.05 8.01 4.10
N PRO A 47 -2.82 7.47 4.27
CA PRO A 47 -2.36 6.35 3.45
C PRO A 47 -3.30 5.15 3.45
N PHE A 48 -3.94 4.87 4.59
CA PHE A 48 -4.94 3.80 4.69
C PHE A 48 -6.13 4.05 3.75
N PHE A 49 -6.68 5.26 3.80
CA PHE A 49 -7.78 5.66 2.91
C PHE A 49 -7.36 5.70 1.44
N LEU A 50 -6.11 6.07 1.15
CA LEU A 50 -5.59 6.08 -0.22
C LEU A 50 -5.47 4.67 -0.80
N ILE A 51 -5.04 3.68 0.00
CA ILE A 51 -5.02 2.27 -0.42
C ILE A 51 -6.44 1.78 -0.69
N TRP A 52 -7.38 2.07 0.21
CA TRP A 52 -8.80 1.75 0.00
C TRP A 52 -9.38 2.39 -1.25
N ALA A 53 -9.06 3.67 -1.49
CA ALA A 53 -9.47 4.38 -2.70
C ALA A 53 -8.89 3.70 -3.94
N SER A 54 -7.58 3.36 -3.94
CA SER A 54 -6.91 2.66 -5.03
C SER A 54 -7.66 1.39 -5.42
N ASP A 55 -7.94 0.53 -4.44
CA ASP A 55 -8.63 -0.75 -4.67
C ASP A 55 -10.07 -0.55 -5.15
N SER A 56 -10.79 0.38 -4.54
CA SER A 56 -12.20 0.67 -4.88
C SER A 56 -12.33 1.21 -6.29
N PHE A 57 -11.54 2.22 -6.64
CA PHE A 57 -11.55 2.81 -7.98
C PHE A 57 -11.04 1.81 -9.02
N ALA A 58 -9.99 1.04 -8.71
CA ALA A 58 -9.48 0.00 -9.60
C ALA A 58 -10.53 -1.11 -9.85
N TYR A 59 -11.26 -1.50 -8.83
CA TYR A 59 -12.35 -2.47 -8.94
C TYR A 59 -13.48 -1.94 -9.85
N VAL A 60 -13.94 -0.72 -9.60
CA VAL A 60 -15.02 -0.10 -10.39
C VAL A 60 -14.58 0.08 -11.85
N GLY A 61 -13.40 0.67 -12.07
CA GLY A 61 -12.86 0.89 -13.41
C GLY A 61 -12.59 -0.42 -14.15
N GLY A 62 -12.04 -1.42 -13.45
CA GLY A 62 -11.79 -2.75 -14.02
C GLY A 62 -13.08 -3.49 -14.39
N ARG A 63 -14.15 -3.30 -13.61
CA ARG A 63 -15.45 -3.91 -13.90
C ARG A 63 -16.18 -3.26 -15.09
N TRP A 64 -16.07 -1.93 -15.24
CA TRP A 64 -16.77 -1.17 -16.27
C TRP A 64 -16.01 -1.12 -17.60
N LEU A 65 -14.71 -0.93 -17.54
CA LEU A 65 -13.85 -0.64 -18.69
C LEU A 65 -12.80 -1.73 -18.94
N GLY A 66 -12.58 -2.67 -17.99
CA GLY A 66 -11.50 -3.64 -18.03
C GLY A 66 -11.63 -4.60 -19.22
N LYS A 67 -10.61 -4.60 -20.06
CA LYS A 67 -10.47 -5.49 -21.22
C LYS A 67 -9.13 -6.21 -21.22
N THR A 68 -8.08 -5.54 -20.73
CA THR A 68 -6.70 -5.99 -20.82
C THR A 68 -6.20 -6.48 -19.46
N PRO A 69 -6.01 -7.80 -19.25
CA PRO A 69 -5.52 -8.32 -17.98
C PRO A 69 -4.13 -7.75 -17.63
N LEU A 70 -3.94 -7.32 -16.37
CA LEU A 70 -2.68 -6.77 -15.86
C LEU A 70 -1.65 -7.87 -15.61
N ALA A 71 -2.05 -8.96 -14.97
CA ALA A 71 -1.19 -10.08 -14.60
C ALA A 71 -1.95 -11.42 -14.68
N PRO A 72 -2.15 -11.98 -15.91
CA PRO A 72 -3.03 -13.13 -16.11
C PRO A 72 -2.67 -14.38 -15.29
N GLN A 73 -1.37 -14.62 -15.08
CA GLN A 73 -0.88 -15.80 -14.36
C GLN A 73 -0.94 -15.66 -12.83
N ILE A 74 -0.99 -14.43 -12.30
CA ILE A 74 -0.91 -14.13 -10.88
C ILE A 74 -2.30 -13.75 -10.35
N SER A 75 -2.92 -12.75 -10.99
CA SER A 75 -4.22 -12.21 -10.65
C SER A 75 -5.03 -11.89 -11.92
N PRO A 76 -5.78 -12.86 -12.47
CA PRO A 76 -6.46 -12.73 -13.76
C PRO A 76 -7.60 -11.69 -13.77
N LYS A 77 -8.06 -11.26 -12.60
CA LYS A 77 -9.14 -10.26 -12.45
C LYS A 77 -8.66 -8.81 -12.51
N LYS A 78 -7.35 -8.57 -12.33
CA LYS A 78 -6.79 -7.21 -12.41
C LYS A 78 -6.59 -6.81 -13.87
N THR A 79 -6.96 -5.56 -14.20
CA THR A 79 -6.88 -5.00 -15.56
C THR A 79 -6.10 -3.70 -15.58
N TRP A 80 -5.47 -3.37 -16.71
CA TRP A 80 -4.74 -2.11 -16.91
C TRP A 80 -5.67 -0.90 -16.81
N GLU A 81 -6.88 -1.00 -17.35
CA GLU A 81 -7.90 0.05 -17.29
C GLU A 81 -8.33 0.27 -15.83
N GLY A 82 -8.49 -0.81 -15.06
CA GLY A 82 -8.75 -0.73 -13.64
C GLY A 82 -7.61 -0.04 -12.89
N ALA A 83 -6.36 -0.40 -13.19
CA ALA A 83 -5.19 0.22 -12.57
C ALA A 83 -5.11 1.73 -12.87
N ALA A 84 -5.37 2.14 -14.12
CA ALA A 84 -5.41 3.56 -14.50
C ALA A 84 -6.52 4.32 -13.76
N PHE A 85 -7.70 3.70 -13.63
CA PHE A 85 -8.82 4.29 -12.89
C PHE A 85 -8.54 4.39 -11.39
N GLY A 86 -7.89 3.37 -10.83
CA GLY A 86 -7.37 3.37 -9.46
C GLY A 86 -6.37 4.50 -9.24
N ALA A 87 -5.39 4.67 -10.14
CA ALA A 87 -4.39 5.72 -10.04
C ALA A 87 -5.02 7.13 -10.07
N ALA A 88 -5.95 7.38 -11.00
CA ALA A 88 -6.64 8.67 -11.09
C ALA A 88 -7.48 8.96 -9.84
N GLY A 89 -8.25 7.96 -9.37
CA GLY A 89 -9.08 8.09 -8.17
C GLY A 89 -8.25 8.31 -6.92
N THR A 90 -7.14 7.60 -6.77
CA THR A 90 -6.25 7.77 -5.62
C THR A 90 -5.57 9.13 -5.61
N ALA A 91 -5.09 9.60 -6.77
CA ALA A 91 -4.51 10.94 -6.89
C ALA A 91 -5.52 12.05 -6.54
N LEU A 92 -6.75 11.92 -7.01
CA LEU A 92 -7.84 12.84 -6.67
C LEU A 92 -8.15 12.80 -5.16
N THR A 93 -8.23 11.62 -4.57
CA THR A 93 -8.43 11.45 -3.12
C THR A 93 -7.29 12.09 -2.34
N ALA A 94 -6.04 11.91 -2.78
CA ALA A 94 -4.87 12.52 -2.14
C ALA A 94 -4.89 14.04 -2.22
N LEU A 95 -5.37 14.65 -3.33
CA LEU A 95 -5.57 16.09 -3.44
C LEU A 95 -6.61 16.59 -2.43
N VAL A 96 -7.73 15.90 -2.28
CA VAL A 96 -8.77 16.24 -1.30
C VAL A 96 -8.19 16.18 0.11
N PHE A 97 -7.50 15.08 0.47
CA PHE A 97 -6.88 14.97 1.79
C PHE A 97 -5.77 16.01 2.00
N GLY A 98 -4.97 16.32 0.98
CA GLY A 98 -3.93 17.35 1.05
C GLY A 98 -4.50 18.76 1.24
N HIS A 99 -5.73 19.02 0.79
CA HIS A 99 -6.42 20.29 1.05
C HIS A 99 -6.89 20.40 2.51
N TYR A 100 -7.48 19.34 3.08
CA TYR A 100 -8.04 19.38 4.44
C TYR A 100 -7.01 19.05 5.53
N TRP A 101 -6.01 18.24 5.22
CA TRP A 101 -4.97 17.78 6.15
C TRP A 101 -3.59 17.88 5.49
N PRO A 102 -3.05 19.08 5.24
CA PRO A 102 -1.78 19.25 4.51
C PRO A 102 -0.59 18.59 5.22
N GLN A 103 -0.66 18.40 6.52
CA GLN A 103 0.44 17.86 7.34
C GLN A 103 0.77 16.40 7.03
N TRP A 104 -0.19 15.62 6.49
CA TRP A 104 0.03 14.22 6.19
C TRP A 104 1.11 13.99 5.11
N SER A 105 1.24 14.90 4.17
CA SER A 105 2.17 14.77 3.05
C SER A 105 3.57 15.35 3.32
N GLY A 106 3.73 16.08 4.43
CA GLY A 106 4.99 16.77 4.74
C GLY A 106 5.37 17.76 3.63
N SER A 107 6.60 17.68 3.15
CA SER A 107 7.11 18.55 2.07
C SER A 107 6.71 18.08 0.66
N TRP A 108 6.12 16.91 0.52
CA TRP A 108 5.73 16.36 -0.78
C TRP A 108 4.36 16.87 -1.23
N PRO A 109 4.16 17.17 -2.52
CA PRO A 109 2.83 17.42 -3.06
C PRO A 109 1.94 16.19 -2.85
N SER A 110 0.76 16.37 -2.26
CA SER A 110 -0.15 15.27 -1.89
C SER A 110 -0.53 14.38 -3.09
N TRP A 111 -0.70 14.96 -4.28
CA TRP A 111 -1.00 14.20 -5.50
C TRP A 111 0.15 13.28 -5.93
N VAL A 112 1.43 13.69 -5.68
CA VAL A 112 2.60 12.84 -5.96
C VAL A 112 2.57 11.61 -5.04
N LEU A 113 2.33 11.80 -3.74
CA LEU A 113 2.19 10.70 -2.80
C LEU A 113 1.00 9.81 -3.16
N GLY A 114 -0.12 10.41 -3.59
CA GLY A 114 -1.29 9.68 -4.09
C GLY A 114 -0.95 8.76 -5.26
N LEU A 115 -0.19 9.25 -6.24
CA LEU A 115 0.27 8.42 -7.38
C LEU A 115 1.23 7.33 -6.93
N MET A 116 2.14 7.62 -6.00
CA MET A 116 3.05 6.60 -5.46
C MET A 116 2.29 5.49 -4.73
N VAL A 117 1.29 5.84 -3.91
CA VAL A 117 0.41 4.86 -3.27
C VAL A 117 -0.38 4.06 -4.31
N ALA A 118 -0.90 4.73 -5.33
CA ALA A 118 -1.68 4.11 -6.41
C ALA A 118 -0.88 3.07 -7.22
N VAL A 119 0.43 3.21 -7.28
CA VAL A 119 1.33 2.22 -7.90
C VAL A 119 1.76 1.18 -6.86
N ALA A 120 2.17 1.60 -5.67
CA ALA A 120 2.71 0.71 -4.64
C ALA A 120 1.67 -0.29 -4.13
N ALA A 121 0.43 0.14 -3.89
CA ALA A 121 -0.61 -0.73 -3.33
C ALA A 121 -0.91 -1.95 -4.25
N PRO A 122 -1.27 -1.78 -5.54
CA PRO A 122 -1.52 -2.93 -6.39
C PRO A 122 -0.27 -3.77 -6.69
N VAL A 123 0.93 -3.18 -6.66
CA VAL A 123 2.19 -3.93 -6.81
C VAL A 123 2.45 -4.78 -5.57
N GLY A 124 2.21 -4.27 -4.35
CA GLY A 124 2.33 -5.03 -3.10
C GLY A 124 1.44 -6.27 -3.11
N ASP A 125 0.15 -6.12 -3.45
CA ASP A 125 -0.77 -7.25 -3.58
C ASP A 125 -0.32 -8.24 -4.68
N LEU A 126 0.18 -7.77 -5.82
CA LEU A 126 0.72 -8.66 -6.86
C LEU A 126 1.96 -9.42 -6.40
N LEU A 127 2.86 -8.80 -5.63
CA LEU A 127 4.05 -9.45 -5.08
C LEU A 127 3.65 -10.55 -4.11
N GLU A 128 2.71 -10.29 -3.21
CA GLU A 128 2.20 -11.30 -2.29
C GLU A 128 1.49 -12.43 -3.04
N SER A 129 0.61 -12.08 -3.98
CA SER A 129 -0.08 -13.05 -4.82
C SER A 129 0.92 -13.93 -5.58
N TYR A 130 1.98 -13.37 -6.13
CA TYR A 130 3.06 -14.13 -6.78
C TYR A 130 3.75 -15.09 -5.81
N ALA A 131 4.11 -14.62 -4.62
CA ALA A 131 4.74 -15.44 -3.59
C ALA A 131 3.85 -16.62 -3.17
N LYS A 132 2.55 -16.38 -3.01
CA LYS A 132 1.55 -17.44 -2.71
C LYS A 132 1.48 -18.48 -3.82
N ARG A 133 1.41 -18.07 -5.10
CA ARG A 133 1.40 -19.01 -6.23
C ARG A 133 2.68 -19.83 -6.29
N LYS A 134 3.85 -19.21 -6.07
CA LYS A 134 5.14 -19.92 -6.02
C LYS A 134 5.24 -20.89 -4.84
N ALA A 135 4.56 -20.59 -3.74
CA ALA A 135 4.46 -21.50 -2.59
C ALA A 135 3.45 -22.65 -2.79
N GLY A 136 2.63 -22.61 -3.84
CA GLY A 136 1.56 -23.58 -4.09
C GLY A 136 0.34 -23.39 -3.17
N ILE A 137 0.20 -22.20 -2.56
CA ILE A 137 -0.92 -21.85 -1.68
C ILE A 137 -1.75 -20.72 -2.29
N LYS A 138 -2.98 -20.59 -1.82
CA LYS A 138 -3.88 -19.49 -2.24
C LYS A 138 -3.99 -18.42 -1.15
N ASP A 139 -4.11 -18.83 0.09
CA ASP A 139 -4.29 -17.98 1.24
C ASP A 139 -3.12 -18.15 2.21
N SER A 140 -2.68 -17.08 2.87
CA SER A 140 -1.49 -17.11 3.74
C SER A 140 -1.75 -17.72 5.13
N GLY A 141 -3.02 -18.04 5.46
CA GLY A 141 -3.43 -18.62 6.73
C GLY A 141 -4.94 -18.59 6.94
N VAL A 142 -5.39 -19.00 8.14
CA VAL A 142 -6.80 -19.11 8.54
C VAL A 142 -7.06 -18.23 9.77
N PHE A 143 -6.49 -17.02 9.81
CA PHE A 143 -6.63 -16.14 10.98
C PHE A 143 -8.09 -15.67 11.17
N LEU A 144 -8.77 -15.35 10.07
CA LEU A 144 -10.19 -15.03 10.08
C LEU A 144 -10.96 -16.07 9.28
N PRO A 145 -11.92 -16.79 9.88
CA PRO A 145 -12.74 -17.77 9.17
C PRO A 145 -13.40 -17.14 7.94
N GLY A 146 -13.14 -17.70 6.75
CA GLY A 146 -13.67 -17.22 5.48
C GLY A 146 -12.98 -15.99 4.87
N HIS A 147 -11.95 -15.42 5.51
CA HIS A 147 -11.31 -14.17 5.05
C HIS A 147 -9.79 -14.25 4.85
N GLY A 148 -9.17 -15.41 4.93
CA GLY A 148 -7.72 -15.59 4.72
C GLY A 148 -6.84 -15.24 5.92
N GLY A 149 -5.54 -15.11 5.67
CA GLY A 149 -4.54 -14.83 6.71
C GLY A 149 -4.38 -13.33 6.99
N TRP A 150 -3.71 -13.02 8.09
CA TRP A 150 -3.31 -11.65 8.45
C TRP A 150 -2.44 -10.99 7.36
N PHE A 151 -1.56 -11.75 6.76
CA PHE A 151 -0.65 -11.27 5.72
C PHE A 151 -1.40 -10.84 4.45
N ASP A 152 -2.49 -11.55 4.10
CA ASP A 152 -3.38 -11.21 2.98
C ASP A 152 -4.11 -9.85 3.16
N ARG A 153 -4.02 -9.24 4.33
CA ARG A 153 -4.64 -7.95 4.66
C ARG A 153 -3.67 -6.78 4.68
N LEU A 154 -2.39 -7.09 4.82
CA LEU A 154 -1.34 -6.08 4.95
C LEU A 154 -0.44 -5.98 3.73
N ASP A 155 -0.67 -6.79 2.69
CA ASP A 155 0.16 -6.88 1.50
C ASP A 155 0.44 -5.53 0.83
N SER A 156 -0.62 -4.80 0.54
CA SER A 156 -0.56 -3.45 -0.06
C SER A 156 0.08 -2.44 0.90
N TYR A 157 -0.21 -2.56 2.21
CA TYR A 157 0.33 -1.65 3.22
C TYR A 157 1.84 -1.78 3.40
N LEU A 158 2.38 -3.00 3.25
CA LEU A 158 3.81 -3.24 3.43
C LEU A 158 4.63 -2.50 2.37
N LEU A 159 4.24 -2.57 1.09
CA LEU A 159 4.97 -1.85 0.05
C LEU A 159 4.74 -0.34 0.12
N VAL A 160 3.53 0.10 0.44
CA VAL A 160 3.26 1.52 0.69
C VAL A 160 4.10 2.04 1.86
N GLY A 161 4.23 1.27 2.95
CA GLY A 161 5.10 1.59 4.08
C GLY A 161 6.56 1.75 3.68
N TRP A 162 7.09 0.87 2.82
CA TRP A 162 8.43 1.01 2.25
C TRP A 162 8.58 2.32 1.47
N VAL A 163 7.65 2.62 0.58
CA VAL A 163 7.70 3.81 -0.28
C VAL A 163 7.63 5.09 0.56
N LEU A 164 6.64 5.20 1.42
CA LEU A 164 6.45 6.41 2.24
C LEU A 164 7.58 6.58 3.27
N GLY A 165 8.06 5.49 3.88
CA GLY A 165 9.15 5.54 4.84
C GLY A 165 10.47 5.98 4.21
N CYS A 166 10.79 5.49 3.01
CA CYS A 166 11.97 5.96 2.26
C CYS A 166 11.86 7.46 1.92
N LEU A 167 10.66 7.92 1.53
CA LEU A 167 10.44 9.35 1.27
C LEU A 167 10.57 10.20 2.52
N GLY A 168 10.07 9.72 3.67
CA GLY A 168 10.26 10.40 4.96
C GLY A 168 11.72 10.54 5.35
N TRP A 169 12.54 9.53 5.06
CA TRP A 169 13.97 9.58 5.32
C TRP A 169 14.71 10.59 4.42
N LEU A 170 14.24 10.80 3.19
CA LEU A 170 14.79 11.79 2.26
C LEU A 170 14.43 13.24 2.62
N GLN A 171 13.56 13.47 3.61
CA GLN A 171 13.16 14.81 4.06
C GLN A 171 13.99 15.31 5.24
N GLN A 172 14.92 14.51 5.75
CA GLN A 172 15.86 14.86 6.84
C GLN A 172 17.17 15.43 6.27
#